data_08f1cd7092827b656887f7ea99e071cb
#
_entry.id   08f1cd7092827b656887f7ea99e071cb
#
_cell.length_a   1.000
_cell.length_b   1.000
_cell.length_c   1.000
_cell.angle_alpha   90.00
_cell.angle_beta   90.00
_cell.angle_gamma   90.00
#
_symmetry.space_group_name_H-M   'P 1'
#
loop_
_entity.id
_entity.type
_entity.pdbx_description
1 polymer ?
#
loop_
_entity_poly.entity_id
_entity_poly.type
_entity_poly.pdbx_seq_one_letter_code
_entity_poly.pdbx_strand_id
1 'polypeptide(L)'
;MAKNVTIQRIVGVLLHRIKFIILATVVMGLLFFMYSRFVIAPMYSTSTMIYVQNYSSSQRANANANTKSTTPSKAADDTTKKTTNEENQKIYPADISASANLAEICVTLFKNSDEMTALYDGCTVNVDVTDGTFFITITVDGTDAQKCANVANQLAEKAAEVYNSKFSYGQIGTLRQAKVPSAPYAPSN
;
A
#
# COMPACT_ATOMS: atom_id res chain seq x y z
N MET A 1 2.02 57.68 -39.22
CA MET A 1 2.86 56.94 -40.20
C MET A 1 3.35 55.64 -39.57
N ALA A 2 2.74 54.55 -39.90
CA ALA A 2 3.18 53.25 -39.42
C ALA A 2 4.46 52.85 -40.16
N LYS A 3 5.59 52.77 -39.45
CA LYS A 3 6.86 52.31 -40.01
C LYS A 3 6.70 50.78 -40.29
N ASN A 4 6.66 50.45 -41.59
CA ASN A 4 6.67 49.06 -42.02
C ASN A 4 7.97 48.41 -41.52
N VAL A 5 7.85 47.62 -40.47
CA VAL A 5 8.99 46.84 -39.91
C VAL A 5 9.19 45.66 -40.83
N THR A 6 10.19 45.79 -41.72
CA THR A 6 10.58 44.73 -42.64
C THR A 6 11.20 43.55 -41.87
N ILE A 7 10.81 42.34 -42.17
CA ILE A 7 11.30 41.09 -41.57
C ILE A 7 12.83 41.05 -41.52
N GLN A 8 13.48 41.56 -42.56
CA GLN A 8 14.95 41.67 -42.63
C GLN A 8 15.58 42.53 -41.50
N ARG A 9 14.88 43.59 -41.04
CA ARG A 9 15.38 44.42 -39.92
C ARG A 9 15.25 43.69 -38.59
N ILE A 10 14.16 42.93 -38.42
CA ILE A 10 13.97 42.10 -37.20
C ILE A 10 15.06 41.05 -37.11
N VAL A 11 15.32 40.34 -38.21
CA VAL A 11 16.34 39.28 -38.29
C VAL A 11 17.74 39.88 -38.06
N GLY A 12 18.05 41.04 -38.62
CA GLY A 12 19.34 41.73 -38.42
C GLY A 12 19.60 42.12 -36.95
N VAL A 13 18.60 42.69 -36.26
CA VAL A 13 18.70 43.01 -34.82
C VAL A 13 18.82 41.75 -33.98
N LEU A 14 18.08 40.68 -34.33
CA LEU A 14 18.14 39.38 -33.65
C LEU A 14 19.53 38.76 -33.77
N LEU A 15 20.10 38.73 -34.97
CA LEU A 15 21.46 38.22 -35.21
C LEU A 15 22.55 39.03 -34.50
N HIS A 16 22.40 40.32 -34.38
CA HIS A 16 23.36 41.17 -33.68
C HIS A 16 23.35 40.91 -32.15
N ARG A 17 22.23 40.53 -31.60
CA ARG A 17 22.06 40.24 -30.17
C ARG A 17 21.96 38.75 -29.83
N ILE A 18 22.30 37.88 -30.78
CA ILE A 18 22.19 36.42 -30.63
C ILE A 18 23.01 35.89 -29.44
N LYS A 19 24.16 36.50 -29.16
CA LYS A 19 25.02 36.13 -28.02
C LYS A 19 24.30 36.34 -26.67
N PHE A 20 23.54 37.43 -26.54
CA PHE A 20 22.75 37.68 -25.33
C PHE A 20 21.57 36.74 -25.19
N ILE A 21 20.92 36.37 -26.30
CA ILE A 21 19.83 35.42 -26.32
C ILE A 21 20.32 34.04 -25.90
N ILE A 22 21.43 33.59 -26.47
CA ILE A 22 22.07 32.31 -26.11
C ILE A 22 22.46 32.30 -24.64
N LEU A 23 23.10 33.39 -24.16
CA LEU A 23 23.50 33.50 -22.76
C LEU A 23 22.28 33.43 -21.83
N ALA A 24 21.20 34.15 -22.15
CA ALA A 24 19.98 34.16 -21.35
C ALA A 24 19.30 32.76 -21.30
N THR A 25 19.26 32.07 -22.44
CA THR A 25 18.68 30.69 -22.49
C THR A 25 19.53 29.70 -21.69
N VAL A 26 20.86 29.79 -21.76
CA VAL A 26 21.73 28.90 -20.96
C VAL A 26 21.57 29.17 -19.46
N VAL A 27 21.52 30.45 -19.05
CA VAL A 27 21.31 30.81 -17.63
C VAL A 27 19.95 30.29 -17.13
N MET A 28 18.89 30.51 -17.92
CA MET A 28 17.56 29.97 -17.55
C MET A 28 17.56 28.43 -17.49
N GLY A 29 18.19 27.77 -18.44
CA GLY A 29 18.33 26.31 -18.44
C GLY A 29 19.05 25.79 -17.19
N LEU A 30 20.14 26.44 -16.80
CA LEU A 30 20.85 26.09 -15.57
C LEU A 30 20.02 26.33 -14.31
N LEU A 31 19.27 27.42 -14.24
CA LEU A 31 18.38 27.70 -13.11
C LEU A 31 17.29 26.64 -13.00
N PHE A 32 16.64 26.25 -14.11
CA PHE A 32 15.65 25.19 -14.13
C PHE A 32 16.27 23.82 -13.76
N PHE A 33 17.47 23.53 -14.23
CA PHE A 33 18.17 22.30 -13.88
C PHE A 33 18.49 22.24 -12.38
N MET A 34 18.99 23.32 -11.81
CA MET A 34 19.24 23.42 -10.36
C MET A 34 17.93 23.27 -9.57
N TYR A 35 16.89 23.97 -9.98
CA TYR A 35 15.56 23.85 -9.35
C TYR A 35 15.07 22.42 -9.36
N SER A 36 15.09 21.74 -10.51
CA SER A 36 14.65 20.36 -10.65
C SER A 36 15.46 19.40 -9.76
N ARG A 37 16.78 19.63 -9.65
CA ARG A 37 17.65 18.72 -8.91
C ARG A 37 17.59 18.90 -7.39
N PHE A 38 17.38 20.14 -6.91
CA PHE A 38 17.46 20.46 -5.49
C PHE A 38 16.09 20.60 -4.81
N VAL A 39 15.03 20.93 -5.55
CA VAL A 39 13.70 21.20 -5.00
C VAL A 39 12.79 19.98 -5.07
N ILE A 40 12.94 19.14 -6.10
CA ILE A 40 12.10 17.96 -6.25
C ILE A 40 12.71 16.82 -5.43
N ALA A 41 12.10 16.53 -4.28
CA ALA A 41 12.51 15.40 -3.44
C ALA A 41 12.17 14.06 -4.11
N PRO A 42 13.04 13.04 -4.01
CA PRO A 42 12.72 11.70 -4.49
C PRO A 42 11.53 11.12 -3.71
N MET A 43 10.66 10.44 -4.40
CA MET A 43 9.52 9.76 -3.80
C MET A 43 9.68 8.25 -3.90
N TYR A 44 9.41 7.57 -2.83
CA TYR A 44 9.46 6.11 -2.71
C TYR A 44 8.05 5.57 -2.50
N SER A 45 7.76 4.45 -3.13
CA SER A 45 6.48 3.73 -2.99
C SER A 45 6.73 2.30 -2.56
N THR A 46 5.96 1.83 -1.60
CA THR A 46 5.95 0.43 -1.18
C THR A 46 4.55 -0.01 -0.85
N SER A 47 4.31 -1.31 -0.88
CA SER A 47 3.00 -1.86 -0.57
C SER A 47 3.09 -3.11 0.27
N THR A 48 2.14 -3.25 1.19
CA THR A 48 1.84 -4.48 1.91
C THR A 48 0.48 -5.01 1.45
N MET A 49 0.28 -6.32 1.58
CA MET A 49 -0.97 -6.95 1.22
C MET A 49 -1.48 -7.79 2.39
N ILE A 50 -2.72 -7.55 2.76
CA ILE A 50 -3.44 -8.29 3.79
C ILE A 50 -4.63 -9.00 3.15
N TYR A 51 -5.11 -10.06 3.79
CA TYR A 51 -6.31 -10.78 3.38
C TYR A 51 -7.33 -10.78 4.51
N VAL A 52 -8.60 -10.77 4.13
CA VAL A 52 -9.72 -10.85 5.07
C VAL A 52 -10.45 -12.16 4.82
N GLN A 53 -10.57 -12.99 5.85
CA GLN A 53 -11.35 -14.23 5.79
C GLN A 53 -12.59 -14.12 6.66
N ASN A 54 -13.73 -14.48 6.11
CA ASN A 54 -14.95 -14.69 6.88
C ASN A 54 -15.06 -16.18 7.22
N TYR A 55 -15.21 -16.51 8.49
CA TYR A 55 -15.46 -17.87 8.92
C TYR A 55 -16.96 -18.10 9.09
N SER A 56 -17.49 -19.12 8.44
CA SER A 56 -18.83 -19.61 8.77
C SER A 56 -18.89 -20.11 10.21
N SER A 57 -20.05 -20.02 10.84
CA SER A 57 -20.26 -20.39 12.25
C SER A 57 -19.82 -21.81 12.61
N SER A 58 -19.81 -22.73 11.66
CA SER A 58 -19.35 -24.11 11.81
C SER A 58 -17.83 -24.24 11.96
N GLN A 59 -17.04 -23.34 11.33
CA GLN A 59 -15.58 -23.35 11.49
C GLN A 59 -15.15 -22.71 12.82
N ARG A 60 -15.94 -21.81 13.36
CA ARG A 60 -15.72 -21.19 14.67
C ARG A 60 -15.80 -22.16 15.84
N ALA A 61 -16.68 -23.14 15.76
CA ALA A 61 -16.81 -24.17 16.78
C ALA A 61 -15.54 -25.05 16.88
N ASN A 62 -14.91 -25.34 15.74
CA ASN A 62 -13.67 -26.14 15.70
C ASN A 62 -12.41 -25.35 16.09
N ALA A 63 -12.31 -24.06 15.74
CA ALA A 63 -11.16 -23.23 16.15
C ALA A 63 -11.13 -23.01 17.67
N ASN A 64 -12.31 -22.85 18.31
CA ASN A 64 -12.41 -22.66 19.75
C ASN A 64 -12.26 -23.97 20.56
N ALA A 65 -12.51 -25.12 19.93
CA ALA A 65 -12.32 -26.43 20.56
C ALA A 65 -10.81 -26.81 20.68
N ASN A 66 -10.00 -26.33 19.76
CA ASN A 66 -8.56 -26.61 19.75
C ASN A 66 -7.72 -25.77 20.74
N THR A 67 -8.30 -24.71 21.30
CA THR A 67 -7.58 -23.83 22.26
C THR A 67 -7.78 -24.25 23.72
N LYS A 68 -8.58 -25.30 23.98
CA LYS A 68 -8.98 -25.68 25.34
C LYS A 68 -8.67 -27.15 25.70
N SER A 69 -7.57 -27.73 25.22
CA SER A 69 -7.12 -29.06 25.64
C SER A 69 -5.62 -29.13 25.83
N THR A 70 -5.14 -28.51 26.92
CA THR A 70 -3.90 -28.94 27.55
C THR A 70 -4.17 -29.21 29.01
N THR A 71 -4.65 -30.41 29.30
CA THR A 71 -4.48 -31.04 30.61
C THR A 71 -4.11 -32.49 30.35
N PRO A 72 -2.99 -32.98 30.89
CA PRO A 72 -2.55 -34.36 30.68
C PRO A 72 -3.32 -35.29 31.59
N SER A 73 -4.08 -36.21 31.02
CA SER A 73 -4.53 -37.41 31.75
C SER A 73 -4.05 -38.66 31.05
N LYS A 74 -3.52 -39.54 31.87
CA LYS A 74 -2.70 -40.71 31.64
C LYS A 74 -3.53 -41.91 31.24
N ALA A 75 -2.96 -42.75 30.32
CA ALA A 75 -3.06 -44.20 30.11
C ALA A 75 -4.37 -44.81 29.65
N ALA A 76 -4.40 -45.43 28.51
CA ALA A 76 -4.33 -46.85 28.18
C ALA A 76 -4.71 -47.11 26.73
N ASP A 77 -3.80 -47.72 26.02
CA ASP A 77 -3.90 -48.82 25.05
C ASP A 77 -5.17 -48.95 24.19
N ASP A 78 -5.06 -48.85 22.92
CA ASP A 78 -5.25 -49.86 21.86
C ASP A 78 -5.37 -49.20 20.46
N THR A 79 -4.50 -49.61 19.59
CA THR A 79 -4.61 -49.84 18.14
C THR A 79 -5.43 -48.91 17.24
N THR A 80 -4.69 -48.25 16.33
CA THR A 80 -5.04 -48.01 14.93
C THR A 80 -6.14 -46.98 14.63
N LYS A 81 -5.74 -45.77 14.40
CA LYS A 81 -5.92 -45.02 13.16
C LYS A 81 -5.28 -43.63 13.31
N LYS A 82 -4.12 -43.50 12.71
CA LYS A 82 -3.56 -42.20 12.37
C LYS A 82 -4.49 -41.54 11.36
N THR A 83 -5.59 -40.98 11.83
CA THR A 83 -6.40 -40.06 11.08
C THR A 83 -5.70 -38.74 11.21
N THR A 84 -4.85 -38.44 10.26
CA THR A 84 -4.39 -37.11 9.93
C THR A 84 -5.65 -36.27 9.78
N ASN A 85 -5.96 -35.47 10.79
CA ASN A 85 -6.99 -34.43 10.68
C ASN A 85 -6.45 -33.31 9.80
N GLU A 86 -6.13 -33.63 8.55
CA GLU A 86 -6.25 -32.74 7.41
C GLU A 86 -7.73 -32.70 7.04
N GLU A 87 -8.56 -32.24 7.97
CA GLU A 87 -9.92 -31.86 7.62
C GLU A 87 -9.81 -30.59 6.81
N ASN A 88 -9.68 -30.82 5.46
CA ASN A 88 -9.93 -29.89 4.39
C ASN A 88 -10.84 -28.75 4.87
N GLN A 89 -10.23 -27.58 5.12
CA GLN A 89 -10.96 -26.32 5.13
C GLN A 89 -11.53 -26.14 3.73
N LYS A 90 -12.69 -26.72 3.47
CA LYS A 90 -13.44 -26.51 2.25
C LYS A 90 -13.86 -25.04 2.24
N ILE A 91 -13.15 -24.23 1.47
CA ILE A 91 -13.53 -22.86 1.17
C ILE A 91 -14.72 -22.95 0.20
N TYR A 92 -15.88 -22.54 0.65
CA TYR A 92 -17.07 -22.48 -0.20
C TYR A 92 -17.08 -21.17 -1.00
N PRO A 93 -17.62 -21.16 -2.23
CA PRO A 93 -17.75 -19.93 -3.02
C PRO A 93 -18.49 -18.80 -2.29
N ALA A 94 -19.48 -19.15 -1.45
CA ALA A 94 -20.18 -18.20 -0.59
C ALA A 94 -19.26 -17.52 0.44
N ASP A 95 -18.27 -18.23 0.97
CA ASP A 95 -17.30 -17.68 1.92
C ASP A 95 -16.35 -16.70 1.22
N ILE A 96 -16.02 -16.95 -0.04
CA ILE A 96 -15.17 -16.05 -0.85
C ILE A 96 -15.91 -14.73 -1.10
N SER A 97 -17.18 -14.79 -1.53
CA SER A 97 -17.99 -13.59 -1.78
C SER A 97 -18.25 -12.81 -0.50
N ALA A 98 -18.51 -13.49 0.61
CA ALA A 98 -18.67 -12.85 1.91
C ALA A 98 -17.37 -12.20 2.39
N SER A 99 -16.21 -12.82 2.14
CA SER A 99 -14.90 -12.26 2.48
C SER A 99 -14.57 -11.04 1.61
N ALA A 100 -14.96 -11.04 0.32
CA ALA A 100 -14.77 -9.89 -0.57
C ALA A 100 -15.61 -8.69 -0.11
N ASN A 101 -16.88 -8.87 0.20
CA ASN A 101 -17.73 -7.82 0.75
C ASN A 101 -17.19 -7.29 2.09
N LEU A 102 -16.67 -8.19 2.92
CA LEU A 102 -16.05 -7.80 4.19
C LEU A 102 -14.76 -6.99 3.97
N ALA A 103 -13.97 -7.31 2.95
CA ALA A 103 -12.77 -6.54 2.60
C ALA A 103 -13.12 -5.10 2.19
N GLU A 104 -14.18 -4.87 1.44
CA GLU A 104 -14.66 -3.52 1.09
C GLU A 104 -15.08 -2.72 2.32
N ILE A 105 -15.79 -3.37 3.26
CA ILE A 105 -16.14 -2.74 4.54
C ILE A 105 -14.88 -2.40 5.34
N CYS A 106 -13.89 -3.30 5.35
CA CYS A 106 -12.61 -3.06 6.02
C CYS A 106 -11.83 -1.89 5.41
N VAL A 107 -11.80 -1.73 4.09
CA VAL A 107 -11.16 -0.57 3.44
C VAL A 107 -11.81 0.73 3.92
N THR A 108 -13.14 0.77 3.96
CA THR A 108 -13.88 1.94 4.47
C THR A 108 -13.57 2.20 5.95
N LEU A 109 -13.51 1.15 6.77
CA LEU A 109 -13.15 1.25 8.17
C LEU A 109 -11.73 1.80 8.35
N PHE A 110 -10.77 1.27 7.61
CA PHE A 110 -9.36 1.66 7.73
C PHE A 110 -9.12 3.10 7.26
N LYS A 111 -9.76 3.53 6.18
CA LYS A 111 -9.69 4.93 5.68
C LYS A 111 -10.26 5.94 6.67
N ASN A 112 -11.23 5.56 7.48
CA ASN A 112 -11.91 6.44 8.45
C ASN A 112 -11.52 6.19 9.91
N SER A 113 -10.52 5.37 10.18
CA SER A 113 -10.05 5.09 11.53
C SER A 113 -8.98 6.10 11.93
N ASP A 114 -9.21 6.83 13.03
CA ASP A 114 -8.21 7.74 13.61
C ASP A 114 -6.94 7.00 14.03
N GLU A 115 -7.08 5.76 14.51
CA GLU A 115 -5.96 4.91 14.90
C GLU A 115 -5.06 4.54 13.71
N MET A 116 -5.65 4.34 12.52
CA MET A 116 -4.90 4.06 11.29
C MET A 116 -4.27 5.34 10.75
N THR A 117 -5.00 6.45 10.71
CA THR A 117 -4.51 7.73 10.19
C THR A 117 -3.38 8.32 11.03
N ALA A 118 -3.38 8.08 12.34
CA ALA A 118 -2.29 8.48 13.23
C ALA A 118 -0.93 7.85 12.88
N LEU A 119 -0.93 6.70 12.21
CA LEU A 119 0.29 6.00 11.79
C LEU A 119 0.88 6.50 10.47
N TYR A 120 0.19 7.39 9.75
CA TYR A 120 0.66 7.84 8.42
C TYR A 120 1.97 8.63 8.48
N ASP A 121 2.23 9.32 9.59
CA ASP A 121 3.50 10.01 9.90
C ASP A 121 4.05 10.85 8.72
N GLY A 122 3.15 11.56 8.03
CA GLY A 122 3.49 12.40 6.88
C GLY A 122 3.69 11.64 5.55
N CYS A 123 3.43 10.33 5.52
CA CYS A 123 3.34 9.56 4.29
C CYS A 123 1.94 9.66 3.69
N THR A 124 1.85 9.51 2.38
CA THR A 124 0.56 9.33 1.68
C THR A 124 0.21 7.85 1.70
N VAL A 125 -0.96 7.51 2.23
CA VAL A 125 -1.42 6.12 2.32
C VAL A 125 -2.65 5.93 1.46
N ASN A 126 -2.61 4.91 0.60
CA ASN A 126 -3.77 4.45 -0.17
C ASN A 126 -4.10 3.02 0.22
N VAL A 127 -5.38 2.75 0.48
CA VAL A 127 -5.89 1.44 0.86
C VAL A 127 -6.96 1.04 -0.13
N ASP A 128 -6.72 -0.03 -0.87
CA ASP A 128 -7.63 -0.50 -1.91
C ASP A 128 -7.84 -2.01 -1.83
N VAL A 129 -9.04 -2.44 -2.19
CA VAL A 129 -9.35 -3.86 -2.39
C VAL A 129 -9.17 -4.22 -3.87
N THR A 130 -8.66 -5.41 -4.14
CA THR A 130 -8.66 -5.93 -5.50
C THR A 130 -10.05 -6.47 -5.83
N ASP A 131 -10.70 -5.88 -6.84
CA ASP A 131 -12.07 -6.19 -7.22
C ASP A 131 -12.37 -7.69 -7.27
N GLY A 132 -13.47 -8.08 -6.63
CA GLY A 132 -13.92 -9.46 -6.57
C GLY A 132 -13.04 -10.39 -5.72
N THR A 133 -12.10 -9.84 -4.95
CA THR A 133 -11.22 -10.60 -4.06
C THR A 133 -11.34 -10.13 -2.61
N PHE A 134 -10.76 -10.91 -1.71
CA PHE A 134 -10.67 -10.57 -0.28
C PHE A 134 -9.29 -10.03 0.11
N PHE A 135 -8.51 -9.60 -0.89
CA PHE A 135 -7.18 -9.01 -0.68
C PHE A 135 -7.27 -7.49 -0.62
N ILE A 136 -6.65 -6.91 0.39
CA ILE A 136 -6.50 -5.47 0.56
C ILE A 136 -5.04 -5.12 0.38
N THR A 137 -4.76 -4.16 -0.48
CA THR A 137 -3.42 -3.61 -0.68
C THR A 137 -3.33 -2.26 0.00
N ILE A 138 -2.34 -2.09 0.87
CA ILE A 138 -2.00 -0.82 1.51
C ILE A 138 -0.73 -0.32 0.84
N THR A 139 -0.83 0.77 0.09
CA THR A 139 0.29 1.43 -0.58
C THR A 139 0.68 2.67 0.21
N VAL A 140 1.97 2.84 0.46
CA VAL A 140 2.53 3.95 1.21
C VAL A 140 3.59 4.65 0.37
N ASP A 141 3.39 5.95 0.16
CA ASP A 141 4.26 6.82 -0.61
C ASP A 141 4.87 7.90 0.30
N GLY A 142 6.15 8.19 0.11
CA GLY A 142 6.84 9.20 0.89
C GLY A 142 8.26 9.46 0.42
N THR A 143 8.95 10.36 1.09
CA THR A 143 10.32 10.79 0.75
C THR A 143 11.41 9.90 1.34
N ASP A 144 11.06 9.02 2.28
CA ASP A 144 11.98 8.09 2.96
C ASP A 144 11.51 6.64 2.75
N ALA A 145 12.35 5.86 2.05
CA ALA A 145 12.09 4.47 1.70
C ALA A 145 11.88 3.55 2.93
N GLN A 146 12.72 3.74 3.96
CA GLN A 146 12.65 2.93 5.18
C GLN A 146 11.39 3.26 5.98
N LYS A 147 11.07 4.54 6.08
CA LYS A 147 9.87 5.02 6.77
C LYS A 147 8.60 4.49 6.10
N CYS A 148 8.51 4.56 4.78
CA CYS A 148 7.37 4.02 4.02
C CYS A 148 7.16 2.53 4.29
N ALA A 149 8.22 1.72 4.29
CA ALA A 149 8.14 0.30 4.57
C ALA A 149 7.70 0.01 6.01
N ASN A 150 8.22 0.76 6.98
CA ASN A 150 7.83 0.63 8.38
C ASN A 150 6.36 0.99 8.60
N VAL A 151 5.91 2.12 8.04
CA VAL A 151 4.50 2.57 8.12
C VAL A 151 3.57 1.53 7.48
N ALA A 152 3.92 1.01 6.29
CA ALA A 152 3.10 0.01 5.61
C ALA A 152 2.94 -1.28 6.45
N ASN A 153 4.01 -1.75 7.09
CA ASN A 153 3.96 -2.95 7.93
C ASN A 153 3.21 -2.71 9.25
N GLN A 154 3.42 -1.55 9.88
CA GLN A 154 2.65 -1.15 11.08
C GLN A 154 1.16 -1.03 10.79
N LEU A 155 0.79 -0.48 9.63
CA LEU A 155 -0.60 -0.41 9.20
C LEU A 155 -1.21 -1.79 9.00
N ALA A 156 -0.46 -2.75 8.46
CA ALA A 156 -0.94 -4.12 8.30
C ALA A 156 -1.20 -4.82 9.65
N GLU A 157 -0.31 -4.61 10.63
CA GLU A 157 -0.48 -5.12 12.00
C GLU A 157 -1.66 -4.45 12.69
N LYS A 158 -1.74 -3.12 12.62
CA LYS A 158 -2.83 -2.34 13.23
C LYS A 158 -4.18 -2.64 12.60
N ALA A 159 -4.23 -2.95 11.31
CA ALA A 159 -5.45 -3.34 10.62
C ALA A 159 -6.10 -4.57 11.26
N ALA A 160 -5.31 -5.57 11.65
CA ALA A 160 -5.82 -6.74 12.36
C ALA A 160 -6.39 -6.39 13.75
N GLU A 161 -5.71 -5.50 14.48
CA GLU A 161 -6.17 -5.03 15.78
C GLU A 161 -7.47 -4.23 15.68
N VAL A 162 -7.53 -3.25 14.77
CA VAL A 162 -8.73 -2.43 14.52
C VAL A 162 -9.90 -3.31 14.09
N TYR A 163 -9.65 -4.28 13.21
CA TYR A 163 -10.68 -5.23 12.79
C TYR A 163 -11.23 -6.02 13.98
N ASN A 164 -10.35 -6.64 14.77
CA ASN A 164 -10.75 -7.47 15.92
C ASN A 164 -11.47 -6.67 17.02
N SER A 165 -11.21 -5.36 17.12
CA SER A 165 -11.91 -4.48 18.06
C SER A 165 -13.36 -4.18 17.64
N LYS A 166 -13.65 -4.21 16.34
CA LYS A 166 -14.97 -3.87 15.76
C LYS A 166 -15.78 -5.09 15.36
N PHE A 167 -15.11 -6.15 14.94
CA PHE A 167 -15.75 -7.36 14.45
C PHE A 167 -15.34 -8.56 15.30
N SER A 168 -16.32 -9.36 15.67
CA SER A 168 -16.09 -10.60 16.42
C SER A 168 -16.10 -11.85 15.54
N TYR A 169 -16.06 -11.70 14.22
CA TYR A 169 -16.08 -12.78 13.25
C TYR A 169 -15.07 -12.52 12.13
N GLY A 170 -14.54 -13.59 11.55
CA GLY A 170 -13.51 -13.51 10.53
C GLY A 170 -12.09 -13.32 11.09
N GLN A 171 -11.14 -13.17 10.21
CA GLN A 171 -9.72 -12.98 10.51
C GLN A 171 -9.07 -12.11 9.45
N ILE A 172 -8.14 -11.27 9.87
CA ILE A 172 -7.19 -10.59 8.98
C ILE A 172 -5.81 -11.20 9.17
N GLY A 173 -5.14 -11.45 8.05
CA GLY A 173 -3.76 -11.89 8.06
C GLY A 173 -2.93 -11.13 7.03
N THR A 174 -1.63 -11.03 7.28
CA THR A 174 -0.68 -10.43 6.33
C THR A 174 -0.25 -11.46 5.30
N LEU A 175 -0.51 -11.19 4.02
CA LEU A 175 -0.08 -12.03 2.92
C LEU A 175 1.34 -11.69 2.46
N ARG A 176 1.65 -10.40 2.38
CA ARG A 176 2.95 -9.90 1.94
C ARG A 176 3.32 -8.66 2.74
N GLN A 177 4.51 -8.69 3.33
CA GLN A 177 5.08 -7.52 4.00
C GLN A 177 5.67 -6.54 3.00
N ALA A 178 5.61 -5.26 3.32
CA ALA A 178 6.27 -4.20 2.56
C ALA A 178 7.79 -4.34 2.67
N LYS A 179 8.46 -4.21 1.53
CA LYS A 179 9.93 -4.18 1.44
C LYS A 179 10.39 -2.75 1.24
N VAL A 180 11.60 -2.45 1.72
CA VAL A 180 12.23 -1.14 1.50
C VAL A 180 12.51 -0.98 0.00
N PRO A 181 11.97 0.04 -0.66
CA PRO A 181 12.25 0.29 -2.07
C PRO A 181 13.74 0.62 -2.28
N SER A 182 14.35 0.01 -3.28
CA SER A 182 15.76 0.23 -3.62
C SER A 182 15.99 1.49 -4.47
N ALA A 183 14.94 2.01 -5.11
CA ALA A 183 14.99 3.19 -5.97
C ALA A 183 13.71 4.03 -5.81
N PRO A 184 13.81 5.35 -6.00
CA PRO A 184 12.63 6.21 -6.03
C PRO A 184 11.81 5.92 -7.31
N TYR A 185 10.48 6.05 -7.21
CA TYR A 185 9.60 5.93 -8.36
C TYR A 185 9.36 7.27 -9.07
N ALA A 186 9.63 8.37 -8.39
CA ALA A 186 9.52 9.72 -8.93
C ALA A 186 10.61 10.63 -8.32
N PRO A 187 11.15 11.60 -9.11
CA PRO A 187 10.96 11.71 -10.55
C PRO A 187 11.66 10.57 -11.29
N SER A 188 11.02 10.03 -12.32
CA SER A 188 11.67 9.09 -13.24
C SER A 188 12.64 9.87 -14.14
N ASN A 189 13.92 9.59 -14.05
CA ASN A 189 14.94 10.13 -14.94
C ASN A 189 14.93 9.38 -16.27
#